data_2535b88f0102804fd86b3ba8320d6e32
#
_entry.id   2535b88f0102804fd86b3ba8320d6e32
#
_cell.length_a   1.000
_cell.length_b   1.000
_cell.length_c   1.000
_cell.angle_alpha   90.00
_cell.angle_beta   90.00
_cell.angle_gamma   90.00
#
_symmetry.space_group_name_H-M   'P 1'
#
loop_
_entity.id
_entity.type
_entity.pdbx_description
1 polymer ?
#
loop_
_entity_poly.entity_id
_entity_poly.type
_entity_poly.pdbx_seq_one_letter_code
_entity_poly.pdbx_strand_id
1 'polypeptide(L)'
;MLSLVKTAAVVAVVASTALGATIPTFTQAQIDSGEAMRQLGKIAYDTAMARAAKATTGCTADKVKIRKEWRNMTMEDRRGYQEAVQCLMQKPSRYGLPGPKTLWDDYGVLHYYQTPYVHDDATFLLWHRHFNWVLEQDLAEHCGYHGTFPYWEWGLDCGHLDASPLFDGSETSLGSNGAFVKNHRAAIGGAKPGTGGGCVTKGPFANLTVNIGPTEARNPLAYNPRCLKRDLNDDVCRKWASLRNATELVLYTSTVGVFQSAAQGEGVRGDGGHTFGTGVHSGGHFSISGDPGSDFHFSALEPGFYPHHANLDRLHFIWQNLDWAARQTIAGTNTMFNLPPTPNAVLTDNMGFEPLHRNITIQAAMDTVGGTPLCFVYEPW
;
A
#
# COMPACT_ATOMS: atom_id res chain seq x y z
N MET A 1 -18.22 -47.02 12.50
CA MET A 1 -18.04 -46.02 11.40
C MET A 1 -18.93 -44.82 11.70
N LEU A 2 -18.39 -43.81 12.37
CA LEU A 2 -19.11 -42.56 12.62
C LEU A 2 -18.72 -41.57 11.50
N SER A 3 -19.71 -41.20 10.72
CA SER A 3 -19.58 -40.15 9.67
C SER A 3 -19.58 -38.80 10.36
N LEU A 4 -18.44 -38.06 10.29
CA LEU A 4 -18.36 -36.67 10.66
C LEU A 4 -18.96 -35.82 9.53
N VAL A 5 -20.17 -35.35 9.75
CA VAL A 5 -20.76 -34.28 8.93
C VAL A 5 -20.07 -32.96 9.31
N LYS A 6 -19.22 -32.44 8.39
CA LYS A 6 -18.68 -31.09 8.52
C LYS A 6 -19.77 -30.08 8.21
N THR A 7 -20.33 -29.50 9.25
CA THR A 7 -21.25 -28.35 9.10
C THR A 7 -20.45 -27.13 8.65
N ALA A 8 -20.69 -26.68 7.41
CA ALA A 8 -20.18 -25.41 6.92
C ALA A 8 -20.92 -24.29 7.65
N ALA A 9 -20.21 -23.52 8.45
CA ALA A 9 -20.78 -22.34 9.09
C ALA A 9 -21.03 -21.27 8.04
N VAL A 10 -22.30 -20.97 7.76
CA VAL A 10 -22.71 -19.82 6.94
C VAL A 10 -22.74 -18.62 7.86
N VAL A 11 -21.81 -17.69 7.70
CA VAL A 11 -21.85 -16.39 8.38
C VAL A 11 -22.80 -15.50 7.60
N ALA A 12 -23.98 -15.25 8.13
CA ALA A 12 -24.94 -14.30 7.57
C ALA A 12 -24.54 -12.87 7.94
N VAL A 13 -24.10 -12.09 6.96
CA VAL A 13 -23.94 -10.64 7.11
C VAL A 13 -25.30 -9.98 6.83
N VAL A 14 -25.79 -9.21 7.79
CA VAL A 14 -27.05 -8.47 7.69
C VAL A 14 -26.89 -7.32 6.70
N ALA A 15 -27.67 -7.33 5.63
CA ALA A 15 -27.67 -6.28 4.63
C ALA A 15 -28.24 -4.97 5.19
N SER A 16 -27.45 -3.91 5.18
CA SER A 16 -27.89 -2.52 5.38
C SER A 16 -28.43 -1.97 4.05
N THR A 17 -29.70 -1.61 4.01
CA THR A 17 -30.36 -1.08 2.81
C THR A 17 -30.40 0.43 2.84
N ALA A 18 -29.43 1.07 2.17
CA ALA A 18 -29.56 2.44 1.68
C ALA A 18 -28.58 2.64 0.52
N LEU A 19 -29.03 2.53 -0.74
CA LEU A 19 -28.33 2.89 -1.99
C LEU A 19 -26.88 2.38 -2.19
N GLY A 20 -26.40 1.47 -1.38
CA GLY A 20 -25.12 0.76 -1.54
C GLY A 20 -25.30 -0.47 -2.44
N ALA A 21 -24.24 -0.90 -3.10
CA ALA A 21 -24.25 -2.19 -3.80
C ALA A 21 -24.52 -3.31 -2.80
N THR A 22 -25.38 -4.26 -3.15
CA THR A 22 -25.60 -5.43 -2.30
C THR A 22 -24.29 -6.23 -2.22
N ILE A 23 -23.65 -6.24 -1.06
CA ILE A 23 -22.41 -7.00 -0.85
C ILE A 23 -22.81 -8.49 -0.79
N PRO A 24 -22.26 -9.34 -1.68
CA PRO A 24 -22.55 -10.78 -1.64
C PRO A 24 -22.05 -11.41 -0.32
N THR A 25 -22.72 -12.48 0.09
CA THR A 25 -22.16 -13.35 1.14
C THR A 25 -21.18 -14.33 0.54
N PHE A 26 -20.08 -14.57 1.24
CA PHE A 26 -19.01 -15.46 0.78
C PHE A 26 -18.78 -16.61 1.74
N THR A 27 -18.48 -17.78 1.20
CA THR A 27 -17.99 -18.91 1.98
C THR A 27 -16.53 -18.65 2.39
N GLN A 28 -16.07 -19.30 3.44
CA GLN A 28 -14.67 -19.22 3.86
C GLN A 28 -13.70 -19.62 2.73
N ALA A 29 -14.06 -20.64 1.93
CA ALA A 29 -13.24 -21.05 0.79
C ALA A 29 -13.10 -19.95 -0.27
N GLN A 30 -14.15 -19.17 -0.53
CA GLN A 30 -14.09 -18.03 -1.45
C GLN A 30 -13.23 -16.88 -0.89
N ILE A 31 -13.28 -16.67 0.42
CA ILE A 31 -12.42 -15.70 1.11
C ILE A 31 -10.96 -16.15 1.00
N ASP A 32 -10.66 -17.38 1.34
CA ASP A 32 -9.30 -17.94 1.37
C ASP A 32 -8.65 -17.99 -0.03
N SER A 33 -9.44 -18.28 -1.07
CA SER A 33 -8.97 -18.35 -2.45
C SER A 33 -8.82 -17.00 -3.14
N GLY A 34 -9.32 -15.90 -2.53
CA GLY A 34 -9.36 -14.57 -3.11
C GLY A 34 -10.51 -14.34 -4.10
N GLU A 35 -11.38 -15.34 -4.32
CA GLU A 35 -12.56 -15.17 -5.18
C GLU A 35 -13.46 -14.05 -4.66
N ALA A 36 -13.68 -13.97 -3.35
CA ALA A 36 -14.44 -12.89 -2.72
C ALA A 36 -13.78 -11.52 -3.01
N MET A 37 -12.46 -11.38 -2.87
CA MET A 37 -11.74 -10.13 -3.14
C MET A 37 -11.88 -9.69 -4.60
N ARG A 38 -11.82 -10.64 -5.56
CA ARG A 38 -12.03 -10.32 -6.98
C ARG A 38 -13.43 -9.79 -7.25
N GLN A 39 -14.46 -10.41 -6.67
CA GLN A 39 -15.85 -9.97 -6.82
C GLN A 39 -16.07 -8.59 -6.17
N LEU A 40 -15.56 -8.35 -4.96
CA LEU A 40 -15.61 -7.06 -4.29
C LEU A 40 -14.87 -5.98 -5.09
N GLY A 41 -13.70 -6.29 -5.62
CA GLY A 41 -12.94 -5.41 -6.50
C GLY A 41 -13.70 -5.04 -7.77
N LYS A 42 -14.39 -6.00 -8.39
CA LYS A 42 -15.23 -5.73 -9.56
C LYS A 42 -16.40 -4.81 -9.24
N ILE A 43 -17.11 -5.04 -8.14
CA ILE A 43 -18.20 -4.17 -7.71
C ILE A 43 -17.69 -2.74 -7.49
N ALA A 44 -16.55 -2.59 -6.83
CA ALA A 44 -15.95 -1.28 -6.58
C ALA A 44 -15.52 -0.58 -7.87
N TYR A 45 -14.88 -1.32 -8.78
CA TYR A 45 -14.48 -0.82 -10.09
C TYR A 45 -15.70 -0.32 -10.89
N ASP A 46 -16.74 -1.15 -11.03
CA ASP A 46 -17.96 -0.81 -11.76
C ASP A 46 -18.66 0.42 -11.14
N THR A 47 -18.70 0.50 -9.80
CA THR A 47 -19.28 1.63 -9.06
C THR A 47 -18.50 2.93 -9.33
N ALA A 48 -17.18 2.92 -9.28
CA ALA A 48 -16.37 4.09 -9.56
C ALA A 48 -16.45 4.51 -11.03
N MET A 49 -16.40 3.57 -11.97
CA MET A 49 -16.53 3.87 -13.40
C MET A 49 -17.92 4.42 -13.75
N ALA A 50 -18.98 3.93 -13.11
CA ALA A 50 -20.33 4.49 -13.28
C ALA A 50 -20.44 5.95 -12.77
N ARG A 51 -19.64 6.34 -11.75
CA ARG A 51 -19.55 7.73 -11.29
C ARG A 51 -18.74 8.58 -12.29
N ALA A 52 -17.58 8.10 -12.77
CA ALA A 52 -16.78 8.78 -13.78
C ALA A 52 -17.56 8.97 -15.10
N ALA A 53 -18.40 8.01 -15.49
CA ALA A 53 -19.24 8.11 -16.69
C ALA A 53 -20.33 9.21 -16.59
N LYS A 54 -20.70 9.63 -15.39
CA LYS A 54 -21.66 10.75 -15.17
C LYS A 54 -20.95 12.11 -15.12
N ALA A 55 -19.63 12.13 -14.99
CA ALA A 55 -18.86 13.38 -14.97
C ALA A 55 -18.80 13.98 -16.38
N THR A 56 -19.07 15.27 -16.49
CA THR A 56 -18.97 16.03 -17.75
C THR A 56 -17.69 16.84 -17.85
N THR A 57 -16.98 17.01 -16.74
CA THR A 57 -15.70 17.71 -16.61
C THR A 57 -14.80 17.00 -15.62
N GLY A 58 -13.52 17.32 -15.60
CA GLY A 58 -12.56 16.69 -14.66
C GLY A 58 -12.24 15.25 -15.03
N CYS A 59 -12.54 14.30 -14.15
CA CYS A 59 -12.29 12.87 -14.33
C CYS A 59 -13.45 12.18 -15.05
N THR A 60 -13.52 12.35 -16.35
CA THR A 60 -14.46 11.62 -17.22
C THR A 60 -13.97 10.21 -17.50
N ALA A 61 -14.86 9.28 -17.85
CA ALA A 61 -14.53 7.86 -18.01
C ALA A 61 -13.37 7.57 -18.98
N ASP A 62 -13.19 8.41 -20.00
CA ASP A 62 -12.11 8.33 -20.98
C ASP A 62 -10.74 8.81 -20.43
N LYS A 63 -10.73 9.53 -19.31
CA LYS A 63 -9.52 10.04 -18.65
C LYS A 63 -9.08 9.20 -17.46
N VAL A 64 -9.92 8.27 -17.01
CA VAL A 64 -9.62 7.44 -15.85
C VAL A 64 -8.39 6.57 -16.13
N LYS A 65 -7.33 6.77 -15.36
CA LYS A 65 -6.18 5.86 -15.36
C LYS A 65 -6.53 4.55 -14.65
N ILE A 66 -6.08 3.42 -15.19
CA ILE A 66 -6.32 2.10 -14.60
C ILE A 66 -5.04 1.61 -13.96
N ARG A 67 -5.03 1.46 -12.64
CA ARG A 67 -3.93 0.86 -11.87
C ARG A 67 -4.09 -0.66 -11.88
N LYS A 68 -3.01 -1.37 -12.19
CA LYS A 68 -3.01 -2.82 -12.41
C LYS A 68 -2.19 -3.56 -11.38
N GLU A 69 -2.60 -4.81 -11.14
CA GLU A 69 -1.72 -5.74 -10.43
C GLU A 69 -0.44 -5.96 -11.25
N TRP A 70 0.72 -6.04 -10.56
CA TRP A 70 2.03 -6.11 -11.22
C TRP A 70 2.08 -7.19 -12.31
N ARG A 71 1.54 -8.38 -12.07
CA ARG A 71 1.54 -9.48 -13.04
C ARG A 71 0.64 -9.27 -14.24
N ASN A 72 -0.34 -8.36 -14.14
CA ASN A 72 -1.25 -7.98 -15.22
C ASN A 72 -0.72 -6.81 -16.07
N MET A 73 0.38 -6.19 -15.67
CA MET A 73 1.07 -5.21 -16.50
C MET A 73 1.80 -5.91 -17.65
N THR A 74 1.88 -5.24 -18.79
CA THR A 74 2.73 -5.69 -19.90
C THR A 74 4.21 -5.64 -19.49
N MET A 75 5.06 -6.43 -20.14
CA MET A 75 6.51 -6.36 -19.90
C MET A 75 7.07 -4.96 -20.21
N GLU A 76 6.50 -4.26 -21.20
CA GLU A 76 6.85 -2.89 -21.56
C GLU A 76 6.50 -1.92 -20.43
N ASP A 77 5.27 -1.99 -19.89
CA ASP A 77 4.86 -1.16 -18.74
C ASP A 77 5.73 -1.39 -17.51
N ARG A 78 6.08 -2.66 -17.20
CA ARG A 78 6.96 -2.97 -16.07
C ARG A 78 8.35 -2.36 -16.25
N ARG A 79 8.95 -2.51 -17.44
CA ARG A 79 10.25 -1.90 -17.77
C ARG A 79 10.19 -0.39 -17.71
N GLY A 80 9.19 0.22 -18.35
CA GLY A 80 9.00 1.68 -18.32
C GLY A 80 8.84 2.23 -16.89
N TYR A 81 8.09 1.54 -16.02
CA TYR A 81 7.98 1.90 -14.60
C TYR A 81 9.34 1.83 -13.89
N GLN A 82 10.09 0.75 -14.06
CA GLN A 82 11.41 0.56 -13.45
C GLN A 82 12.41 1.62 -13.92
N GLU A 83 12.49 1.86 -15.23
CA GLU A 83 13.37 2.86 -15.83
C GLU A 83 13.03 4.27 -15.34
N ALA A 84 11.75 4.58 -15.17
CA ALA A 84 11.31 5.85 -14.63
C ALA A 84 11.67 6.02 -13.14
N VAL A 85 11.54 4.97 -12.33
CA VAL A 85 12.00 4.98 -10.93
C VAL A 85 13.52 5.17 -10.88
N GLN A 86 14.30 4.45 -11.71
CA GLN A 86 15.75 4.64 -11.81
C GLN A 86 16.13 6.04 -12.32
N CYS A 87 15.30 6.63 -13.19
CA CYS A 87 15.49 8.01 -13.64
C CYS A 87 15.34 9.00 -12.48
N LEU A 88 14.35 8.84 -11.58
CA LEU A 88 14.23 9.69 -10.39
C LEU A 88 15.45 9.58 -9.46
N MET A 89 16.09 8.42 -9.41
CA MET A 89 17.35 8.21 -8.67
C MET A 89 18.56 8.95 -9.28
N GLN A 90 18.40 9.54 -10.46
CA GLN A 90 19.43 10.35 -11.13
C GLN A 90 19.08 11.85 -11.13
N LYS A 91 17.86 12.22 -10.75
CA LYS A 91 17.47 13.64 -10.60
C LYS A 91 17.98 14.19 -9.27
N PRO A 92 18.42 15.45 -9.21
CA PRO A 92 18.91 16.03 -7.96
C PRO A 92 17.80 16.18 -6.92
N SER A 93 18.17 16.04 -5.64
CA SER A 93 17.28 16.30 -4.51
C SER A 93 16.78 17.76 -4.50
N ARG A 94 15.54 17.95 -4.07
CA ARG A 94 14.86 19.26 -3.89
C ARG A 94 14.93 19.78 -2.45
N TYR A 95 15.27 18.92 -1.47
CA TYR A 95 15.32 19.31 -0.06
C TYR A 95 16.50 20.21 0.29
N GLY A 96 17.57 20.21 -0.50
CA GLY A 96 18.78 21.00 -0.21
C GLY A 96 19.53 20.53 1.06
N LEU A 97 19.23 19.34 1.56
CA LEU A 97 19.91 18.75 2.71
C LEU A 97 21.22 18.05 2.28
N PRO A 98 22.24 17.94 3.17
CA PRO A 98 23.52 17.32 2.81
C PRO A 98 23.43 15.82 2.51
N GLY A 99 22.50 15.11 3.11
CA GLY A 99 22.39 13.66 3.03
C GLY A 99 21.69 13.15 1.76
N PRO A 100 20.43 13.52 1.50
CA PRO A 100 19.73 13.09 0.29
C PRO A 100 20.43 13.66 -0.95
N LYS A 101 20.59 12.85 -1.98
CA LYS A 101 21.29 13.19 -3.22
C LYS A 101 20.34 13.29 -4.40
N THR A 102 19.26 12.54 -4.36
CA THR A 102 18.37 12.33 -5.49
C THR A 102 16.93 12.66 -5.15
N LEU A 103 16.12 12.88 -6.18
CA LEU A 103 14.67 13.05 -6.02
C LEU A 103 14.02 11.78 -5.41
N TRP A 104 14.61 10.59 -5.63
CA TRP A 104 14.18 9.38 -4.94
C TRP A 104 14.43 9.45 -3.42
N ASP A 105 15.58 9.97 -3.00
CA ASP A 105 15.85 10.16 -1.56
C ASP A 105 14.85 11.11 -0.91
N ASP A 106 14.35 12.09 -1.66
CA ASP A 106 13.38 13.07 -1.17
C ASP A 106 12.05 12.43 -0.74
N TYR A 107 11.65 11.33 -1.38
CA TYR A 107 10.51 10.53 -0.93
C TYR A 107 10.74 9.92 0.45
N GLY A 108 11.95 9.42 0.70
CA GLY A 108 12.35 8.97 2.03
C GLY A 108 12.39 10.09 3.06
N VAL A 109 12.88 11.29 2.70
CA VAL A 109 12.91 12.47 3.57
C VAL A 109 11.49 12.92 3.92
N LEU A 110 10.61 13.00 2.90
CA LEU A 110 9.22 13.39 3.12
C LEU A 110 8.51 12.40 4.05
N HIS A 111 8.63 11.08 3.78
CA HIS A 111 8.05 10.06 4.62
C HIS A 111 8.61 10.13 6.06
N TYR A 112 9.92 10.32 6.23
CA TYR A 112 10.55 10.51 7.54
C TYR A 112 9.92 11.66 8.33
N TYR A 113 9.76 12.83 7.73
CA TYR A 113 9.17 13.99 8.41
C TYR A 113 7.66 13.83 8.66
N GLN A 114 6.96 13.15 7.75
CA GLN A 114 5.52 12.98 7.86
C GLN A 114 5.11 11.78 8.73
N THR A 115 5.99 10.82 8.98
CA THR A 115 5.69 9.59 9.74
C THR A 115 4.87 9.82 11.03
N PRO A 116 5.16 10.85 11.87
CA PRO A 116 4.37 11.09 13.09
C PRO A 116 2.97 11.69 12.84
N TYR A 117 2.63 12.01 11.60
CA TYR A 117 1.40 12.70 11.21
C TYR A 117 0.59 11.95 10.16
N VAL A 118 1.03 10.75 9.77
CA VAL A 118 0.42 9.96 8.70
C VAL A 118 0.35 8.46 9.01
N HIS A 119 0.60 8.08 10.25
CA HIS A 119 0.42 6.72 10.77
C HIS A 119 -0.37 6.75 12.08
N ASP A 120 -1.19 5.72 12.30
CA ASP A 120 -2.05 5.59 13.49
C ASP A 120 -2.83 6.88 13.79
N ASP A 121 -3.31 7.52 12.74
CA ASP A 121 -4.04 8.79 12.74
C ASP A 121 -5.13 8.84 11.64
N ALA A 122 -5.82 9.98 11.50
CA ALA A 122 -6.93 10.13 10.56
C ALA A 122 -6.48 10.21 9.10
N THR A 123 -5.23 10.58 8.81
CA THR A 123 -4.74 10.88 7.46
C THR A 123 -4.07 9.69 6.79
N PHE A 124 -3.76 8.63 7.53
CA PHE A 124 -2.99 7.48 7.09
C PHE A 124 -3.32 7.00 5.68
N LEU A 125 -4.58 6.64 5.43
CA LEU A 125 -4.99 6.08 4.13
C LEU A 125 -4.90 7.11 3.00
N LEU A 126 -5.36 8.34 3.25
CA LEU A 126 -5.50 9.36 2.22
C LEU A 126 -4.17 10.05 1.92
N TRP A 127 -3.28 10.17 2.91
CA TRP A 127 -1.93 10.67 2.69
C TRP A 127 -1.13 9.70 1.79
N HIS A 128 -1.13 8.41 2.08
CA HIS A 128 -0.41 7.41 1.28
C HIS A 128 -1.02 7.23 -0.11
N ARG A 129 -2.36 7.37 -0.26
CA ARG A 129 -3.02 7.47 -1.57
C ARG A 129 -2.44 8.60 -2.42
N HIS A 130 -2.35 9.80 -1.83
CA HIS A 130 -1.82 10.96 -2.55
C HIS A 130 -0.30 10.88 -2.72
N PHE A 131 0.43 10.33 -1.77
CA PHE A 131 1.87 10.11 -1.87
C PHE A 131 2.23 9.22 -3.08
N ASN A 132 1.50 8.13 -3.29
CA ASN A 132 1.60 7.31 -4.50
C ASN A 132 1.25 8.10 -5.77
N TRP A 133 0.23 8.95 -5.72
CA TRP A 133 -0.15 9.80 -6.85
C TRP A 133 0.96 10.83 -7.16
N VAL A 134 1.59 11.43 -6.17
CA VAL A 134 2.74 12.34 -6.36
C VAL A 134 3.87 11.62 -7.08
N LEU A 135 4.21 10.40 -6.67
CA LEU A 135 5.21 9.60 -7.40
C LEU A 135 4.76 9.35 -8.85
N GLU A 136 3.51 8.98 -9.08
CA GLU A 136 2.97 8.77 -10.44
C GLU A 136 3.12 10.02 -11.32
N GLN A 137 2.93 11.23 -10.75
CA GLN A 137 3.16 12.49 -11.48
C GLN A 137 4.67 12.72 -11.74
N ASP A 138 5.54 12.54 -10.74
CA ASP A 138 6.98 12.74 -10.93
C ASP A 138 7.58 11.75 -11.95
N LEU A 139 7.10 10.49 -11.99
CA LEU A 139 7.48 9.53 -13.04
C LEU A 139 7.09 10.03 -14.43
N ALA A 140 5.92 10.65 -14.57
CA ALA A 140 5.46 11.20 -15.83
C ALA A 140 6.21 12.49 -16.22
N GLU A 141 6.28 13.46 -15.31
CA GLU A 141 6.80 14.80 -15.59
C GLU A 141 8.32 14.84 -15.74
N HIS A 142 9.04 14.04 -14.93
CA HIS A 142 10.51 14.09 -14.89
C HIS A 142 11.18 12.96 -15.65
N CYS A 143 10.44 11.86 -15.90
CA CYS A 143 10.99 10.64 -16.50
C CYS A 143 10.19 10.13 -17.71
N GLY A 144 9.12 10.82 -18.11
CA GLY A 144 8.35 10.53 -19.32
C GLY A 144 7.51 9.24 -19.24
N TYR A 145 7.27 8.69 -18.06
CA TYR A 145 6.45 7.49 -17.90
C TYR A 145 4.97 7.84 -17.72
N HIS A 146 4.17 7.50 -18.72
CA HIS A 146 2.72 7.71 -18.72
C HIS A 146 1.93 6.40 -18.65
N GLY A 147 2.61 5.29 -18.38
CA GLY A 147 2.02 3.96 -18.29
C GLY A 147 1.24 3.72 -16.99
N THR A 148 0.92 2.47 -16.75
CA THR A 148 0.12 2.02 -15.59
C THR A 148 0.91 2.07 -14.30
N PHE A 149 0.32 2.67 -13.23
CA PHE A 149 0.89 2.58 -11.89
C PHE A 149 0.53 1.22 -11.25
N PRO A 150 1.51 0.48 -10.70
CA PRO A 150 1.29 -0.88 -10.20
C PRO A 150 0.72 -0.95 -8.80
N TYR A 151 0.00 -2.05 -8.50
CA TYR A 151 -0.20 -2.53 -7.14
C TYR A 151 0.28 -3.98 -7.00
N TRP A 152 0.59 -4.40 -5.79
CA TRP A 152 1.00 -5.75 -5.45
C TRP A 152 -0.06 -6.45 -4.60
N GLU A 153 -0.78 -7.42 -5.17
CA GLU A 153 -1.69 -8.27 -4.39
C GLU A 153 -0.87 -9.31 -3.60
N TRP A 154 -0.54 -8.97 -2.40
CA TRP A 154 0.34 -9.77 -1.52
C TRP A 154 -0.04 -11.24 -1.46
N GLY A 155 -1.34 -11.50 -1.27
CA GLY A 155 -1.88 -12.83 -1.04
C GLY A 155 -1.67 -13.81 -2.19
N LEU A 156 -1.43 -13.32 -3.42
CA LEU A 156 -1.09 -14.15 -4.57
C LEU A 156 0.33 -14.73 -4.48
N ASP A 157 1.19 -14.13 -3.67
CA ASP A 157 2.61 -14.49 -3.56
C ASP A 157 2.96 -15.11 -2.20
N CYS A 158 2.06 -15.05 -1.21
CA CYS A 158 2.31 -15.61 0.11
C CYS A 158 2.66 -17.09 0.06
N GLY A 159 3.89 -17.42 0.42
CA GLY A 159 4.44 -18.77 0.43
C GLY A 159 5.47 -19.04 -0.65
N HIS A 160 5.68 -18.07 -1.55
CA HIS A 160 6.67 -18.15 -2.63
C HIS A 160 7.06 -16.75 -3.12
N LEU A 161 7.31 -15.84 -2.18
CA LEU A 161 7.70 -14.46 -2.46
C LEU A 161 8.91 -14.34 -3.38
N ASP A 162 9.87 -15.26 -3.25
CA ASP A 162 11.06 -15.31 -4.12
C ASP A 162 10.73 -15.61 -5.59
N ALA A 163 9.57 -16.20 -5.86
CA ALA A 163 9.07 -16.49 -7.20
C ALA A 163 8.01 -15.49 -7.67
N SER A 164 7.68 -14.49 -6.85
CA SER A 164 6.77 -13.42 -7.24
C SER A 164 7.35 -12.66 -8.45
N PRO A 165 6.55 -12.37 -9.49
CA PRO A 165 6.99 -11.54 -10.61
C PRO A 165 7.47 -10.15 -10.18
N LEU A 166 7.12 -9.71 -8.97
CA LEU A 166 7.60 -8.47 -8.39
C LEU A 166 9.04 -8.60 -7.84
N PHE A 167 9.44 -9.81 -7.35
CA PHE A 167 10.69 -10.05 -6.62
C PHE A 167 11.54 -11.21 -7.13
N ASP A 168 11.25 -11.78 -8.30
CA ASP A 168 11.95 -12.95 -8.85
C ASP A 168 13.38 -12.65 -9.37
N GLY A 169 13.77 -11.38 -9.37
CA GLY A 169 15.08 -10.95 -9.86
C GLY A 169 15.22 -10.93 -11.37
N SER A 170 14.13 -11.09 -12.12
CA SER A 170 14.09 -10.93 -13.57
C SER A 170 14.28 -9.46 -13.97
N GLU A 171 14.51 -9.23 -15.26
CA GLU A 171 14.63 -7.88 -15.84
C GLU A 171 13.36 -7.03 -15.69
N THR A 172 12.23 -7.66 -15.43
CA THR A 172 10.92 -7.01 -15.26
C THR A 172 10.39 -7.11 -13.83
N SER A 173 11.26 -7.31 -12.84
CA SER A 173 10.94 -7.31 -11.41
C SER A 173 11.50 -6.06 -10.72
N LEU A 174 11.11 -5.83 -9.48
CA LEU A 174 11.75 -4.81 -8.61
C LEU A 174 13.05 -5.33 -7.94
N GLY A 175 13.66 -6.35 -8.53
CA GLY A 175 14.87 -7.00 -8.02
C GLY A 175 14.55 -8.23 -7.16
N SER A 176 15.57 -9.05 -6.92
CA SER A 176 15.46 -10.28 -6.14
C SER A 176 15.34 -10.03 -4.64
N ASN A 177 15.19 -11.12 -3.88
CA ASN A 177 15.51 -11.16 -2.46
C ASN A 177 16.96 -10.71 -2.21
N GLY A 178 17.27 -10.35 -0.97
CA GLY A 178 18.63 -10.12 -0.52
C GLY A 178 19.47 -11.40 -0.45
N ALA A 179 20.78 -11.27 -0.51
CA ALA A 179 21.68 -12.40 -0.26
C ALA A 179 21.40 -13.00 1.13
N PHE A 180 21.45 -14.32 1.22
CA PHE A 180 21.18 -15.01 2.49
C PHE A 180 22.19 -14.63 3.58
N VAL A 181 21.67 -14.24 4.75
CA VAL A 181 22.46 -13.95 5.96
C VAL A 181 22.13 -15.00 7.02
N LYS A 182 23.14 -15.77 7.44
CA LYS A 182 22.97 -16.81 8.45
C LYS A 182 22.63 -16.20 9.83
N ASN A 183 21.67 -16.82 10.53
CA ASN A 183 21.30 -16.46 11.91
C ASN A 183 20.77 -15.02 12.09
N HIS A 184 20.29 -14.38 11.03
CA HIS A 184 19.58 -13.12 11.18
C HIS A 184 18.22 -13.31 11.86
N ARG A 185 17.62 -12.23 12.34
CA ARG A 185 16.31 -12.24 13.00
C ARG A 185 15.25 -11.70 12.06
N ALA A 186 14.02 -12.15 12.23
CA ALA A 186 12.88 -11.49 11.60
C ALA A 186 12.78 -10.03 12.08
N ALA A 187 12.37 -9.15 11.16
CA ALA A 187 12.17 -7.73 11.48
C ALA A 187 10.99 -7.49 12.42
N ILE A 188 10.07 -8.45 12.54
CA ILE A 188 8.90 -8.38 13.44
C ILE A 188 8.86 -9.57 14.39
N GLY A 189 8.51 -9.30 15.66
CA GLY A 189 8.36 -10.34 16.68
C GLY A 189 7.28 -11.37 16.34
N GLY A 190 7.50 -12.62 16.76
CA GLY A 190 6.56 -13.72 16.51
C GLY A 190 6.60 -14.30 15.10
N ALA A 191 7.45 -13.79 14.21
CA ALA A 191 7.70 -14.36 12.88
C ALA A 191 9.03 -15.10 12.82
N LYS A 192 9.15 -16.03 11.86
CA LYS A 192 10.44 -16.63 11.49
C LYS A 192 11.24 -15.66 10.61
N PRO A 193 12.57 -15.71 10.61
CA PRO A 193 13.37 -14.97 9.62
C PRO A 193 12.97 -15.32 8.19
N GLY A 194 13.12 -14.36 7.28
CA GLY A 194 12.98 -14.61 5.86
C GLY A 194 14.15 -15.41 5.27
N THR A 195 14.24 -15.40 3.95
CA THR A 195 15.24 -16.18 3.21
C THR A 195 16.41 -15.35 2.68
N GLY A 196 16.49 -14.06 3.04
CA GLY A 196 17.48 -13.09 2.58
C GLY A 196 18.29 -12.46 3.70
N GLY A 197 18.10 -11.15 3.91
CA GLY A 197 18.72 -10.32 4.94
C GLY A 197 19.93 -9.51 4.48
N GLY A 198 20.54 -9.85 3.35
CA GLY A 198 21.67 -9.13 2.73
C GLY A 198 21.25 -8.21 1.58
N CYS A 199 22.25 -7.72 0.83
CA CYS A 199 22.01 -6.88 -0.34
C CYS A 199 21.22 -7.61 -1.45
N VAL A 200 20.36 -6.90 -2.15
CA VAL A 200 19.71 -7.39 -3.37
C VAL A 200 20.78 -7.63 -4.45
N THR A 201 20.72 -8.80 -5.10
CA THR A 201 21.80 -9.27 -5.99
C THR A 201 21.42 -9.39 -7.45
N LYS A 202 20.13 -9.39 -7.80
CA LYS A 202 19.64 -9.57 -9.17
C LYS A 202 18.52 -8.59 -9.50
N GLY A 203 18.34 -8.34 -10.79
CA GLY A 203 17.31 -7.48 -11.33
C GLY A 203 17.67 -5.99 -11.35
N PRO A 204 16.77 -5.12 -11.81
CA PRO A 204 17.05 -3.71 -12.08
C PRO A 204 17.55 -2.89 -10.88
N PHE A 205 17.19 -3.29 -9.66
CA PHE A 205 17.55 -2.57 -8.43
C PHE A 205 18.66 -3.24 -7.61
N ALA A 206 19.41 -4.19 -8.18
CA ALA A 206 20.53 -4.87 -7.51
C ALA A 206 21.65 -3.91 -7.07
N ASN A 207 21.84 -2.81 -7.78
CA ASN A 207 22.87 -1.81 -7.49
C ASN A 207 22.30 -0.53 -6.85
N LEU A 208 21.04 -0.57 -6.37
CA LEU A 208 20.45 0.58 -5.71
C LEU A 208 21.22 0.94 -4.46
N THR A 209 21.60 2.22 -4.37
CA THR A 209 22.20 2.81 -3.19
C THR A 209 21.17 3.57 -2.39
N VAL A 210 20.98 3.19 -1.13
CA VAL A 210 20.18 3.91 -0.14
C VAL A 210 21.10 4.93 0.53
N ASN A 211 20.82 6.22 0.35
CA ASN A 211 21.75 7.29 0.71
C ASN A 211 21.57 7.81 2.14
N ILE A 212 20.38 7.65 2.73
CA ILE A 212 19.99 8.17 4.06
C ILE A 212 19.34 7.09 4.92
N GLY A 213 19.16 7.33 6.21
CA GLY A 213 18.72 6.35 7.20
C GLY A 213 19.89 5.47 7.68
N PRO A 214 19.65 4.43 8.47
CA PRO A 214 18.36 4.06 9.06
C PRO A 214 17.93 5.00 10.19
N THR A 215 16.71 4.81 10.71
CA THR A 215 16.13 5.62 11.80
C THR A 215 17.00 5.64 13.05
N GLU A 216 17.64 4.53 13.38
CA GLU A 216 18.51 4.41 14.55
C GLU A 216 19.87 5.12 14.42
N ALA A 217 20.21 5.63 13.24
CA ALA A 217 21.46 6.37 13.05
C ALA A 217 21.45 7.65 13.89
N ARG A 218 22.62 8.05 14.39
CA ARG A 218 22.77 9.29 15.18
C ARG A 218 22.24 10.53 14.44
N ASN A 219 22.36 10.55 13.12
CA ASN A 219 21.76 11.55 12.23
C ASN A 219 21.16 10.82 11.03
N PRO A 220 19.86 10.47 11.08
CA PRO A 220 19.21 9.69 10.04
C PRO A 220 19.18 10.35 8.65
N LEU A 221 19.27 11.68 8.60
CA LEU A 221 19.31 12.45 7.35
C LEU A 221 20.73 12.75 6.86
N ALA A 222 21.77 12.23 7.51
CA ALA A 222 23.14 12.33 7.00
C ALA A 222 23.35 11.37 5.82
N TYR A 223 24.31 11.70 4.95
CA TYR A 223 24.75 10.82 3.88
C TYR A 223 25.37 9.54 4.45
N ASN A 224 24.70 8.42 4.21
CA ASN A 224 25.06 7.09 4.72
C ASN A 224 24.80 6.02 3.64
N PRO A 225 25.60 6.02 2.54
CA PRO A 225 25.35 5.15 1.39
C PRO A 225 25.53 3.68 1.74
N ARG A 226 24.54 2.87 1.41
CA ARG A 226 24.54 1.43 1.61
C ARG A 226 23.67 0.74 0.55
N CYS A 227 23.84 -0.57 0.39
CA CYS A 227 23.01 -1.32 -0.54
C CYS A 227 21.58 -1.49 -0.04
N LEU A 228 20.63 -1.57 -0.97
CA LEU A 228 19.29 -2.06 -0.69
C LEU A 228 19.36 -3.50 -0.18
N LYS A 229 18.79 -3.77 1.00
CA LYS A 229 18.68 -5.12 1.59
C LYS A 229 17.23 -5.56 1.61
N ARG A 230 16.98 -6.85 1.38
CA ARG A 230 15.66 -7.49 1.53
C ARG A 230 15.77 -8.78 2.31
N ASP A 231 14.68 -9.11 2.99
CA ASP A 231 14.50 -10.38 3.70
C ASP A 231 13.08 -10.88 3.46
N LEU A 232 12.79 -11.30 2.20
CA LEU A 232 11.45 -11.76 1.82
C LEU A 232 10.95 -12.84 2.79
N ASN A 233 9.78 -12.59 3.38
CA ASN A 233 9.29 -13.35 4.52
C ASN A 233 7.89 -13.92 4.30
N ASP A 234 7.86 -15.16 3.84
CA ASP A 234 6.63 -15.91 3.60
C ASP A 234 5.81 -16.21 4.87
N ASP A 235 6.47 -16.35 6.03
CA ASP A 235 5.77 -16.57 7.30
C ASP A 235 4.93 -15.34 7.69
N VAL A 236 5.49 -14.17 7.50
CA VAL A 236 4.80 -12.88 7.70
C VAL A 236 3.65 -12.72 6.72
N CYS A 237 3.91 -12.94 5.42
CA CYS A 237 2.90 -12.81 4.38
C CYS A 237 1.68 -13.70 4.66
N ARG A 238 1.89 -14.98 4.93
CA ARG A 238 0.79 -15.92 5.25
C ARG A 238 0.00 -15.52 6.49
N LYS A 239 0.68 -14.98 7.50
CA LYS A 239 0.03 -14.60 8.77
C LYS A 239 -0.80 -13.33 8.66
N TRP A 240 -0.32 -12.31 7.95
CA TRP A 240 -0.88 -10.96 8.06
C TRP A 240 -1.21 -10.26 6.73
N ALA A 241 -0.73 -10.77 5.58
CA ALA A 241 -0.99 -10.18 4.26
C ALA A 241 -1.58 -11.17 3.25
N SER A 242 -2.21 -12.27 3.72
CA SER A 242 -2.86 -13.25 2.85
C SER A 242 -4.13 -12.69 2.21
N LEU A 243 -4.63 -13.37 1.15
CA LEU A 243 -5.92 -13.06 0.54
C LEU A 243 -7.06 -13.05 1.56
N ARG A 244 -7.01 -13.95 2.56
CA ARG A 244 -7.95 -13.97 3.67
C ARG A 244 -7.88 -12.66 4.46
N ASN A 245 -6.70 -12.27 4.95
CA ASN A 245 -6.55 -11.06 5.76
C ASN A 245 -7.04 -9.81 5.04
N ALA A 246 -6.68 -9.66 3.75
CA ALA A 246 -7.11 -8.54 2.91
C ALA A 246 -8.64 -8.53 2.72
N THR A 247 -9.25 -9.70 2.45
CA THR A 247 -10.70 -9.82 2.25
C THR A 247 -11.46 -9.55 3.55
N GLU A 248 -11.01 -10.11 4.67
CA GLU A 248 -11.63 -9.93 5.98
C GLU A 248 -11.55 -8.48 6.47
N LEU A 249 -10.46 -7.76 6.15
CA LEU A 249 -10.37 -6.32 6.41
C LEU A 249 -11.51 -5.56 5.71
N VAL A 250 -11.77 -5.85 4.44
CA VAL A 250 -12.85 -5.18 3.69
C VAL A 250 -14.24 -5.56 4.19
N LEU A 251 -14.45 -6.83 4.54
CA LEU A 251 -15.77 -7.36 4.91
C LEU A 251 -16.18 -7.07 6.35
N TYR A 252 -15.23 -7.05 7.30
CA TYR A 252 -15.53 -7.00 8.73
C TYR A 252 -15.19 -5.65 9.37
N THR A 253 -15.11 -4.58 8.57
CA THR A 253 -14.93 -3.22 9.07
C THR A 253 -16.03 -2.31 8.56
N SER A 254 -16.90 -1.84 9.45
CA SER A 254 -18.06 -1.01 9.11
C SER A 254 -17.72 0.49 9.06
N THR A 255 -16.66 0.94 9.73
CA THR A 255 -16.26 2.35 9.79
C THR A 255 -14.80 2.53 9.34
N VAL A 256 -14.46 3.71 8.82
CA VAL A 256 -13.09 4.02 8.39
C VAL A 256 -12.11 3.95 9.58
N GLY A 257 -12.52 4.35 10.78
CA GLY A 257 -11.68 4.25 11.97
C GLY A 257 -11.29 2.80 12.28
N VAL A 258 -12.26 1.86 12.26
CA VAL A 258 -11.95 0.43 12.42
C VAL A 258 -11.12 -0.10 11.26
N PHE A 259 -11.42 0.30 10.03
CA PHE A 259 -10.66 -0.15 8.84
C PHE A 259 -9.17 0.25 8.94
N GLN A 260 -8.88 1.52 9.19
CA GLN A 260 -7.48 2.02 9.23
C GLN A 260 -6.70 1.45 10.41
N SER A 261 -7.32 1.38 11.60
CA SER A 261 -6.69 0.80 12.80
C SER A 261 -6.44 -0.70 12.64
N ALA A 262 -7.39 -1.43 12.05
CA ALA A 262 -7.23 -2.85 11.73
C ALA A 262 -6.14 -3.10 10.69
N ALA A 263 -6.05 -2.25 9.67
CA ALA A 263 -5.01 -2.35 8.64
C ALA A 263 -3.60 -2.15 9.21
N GLN A 264 -3.45 -1.30 10.24
CA GLN A 264 -2.18 -0.98 10.91
C GLN A 264 -1.86 -1.91 12.09
N GLY A 265 -2.83 -2.72 12.54
CA GLY A 265 -2.60 -3.70 13.62
C GLY A 265 -2.75 -3.14 15.03
N GLU A 266 -3.54 -2.10 15.21
CA GLU A 266 -3.79 -1.45 16.52
C GLU A 266 -4.64 -2.28 17.51
N GLY A 267 -4.89 -3.55 17.20
CA GLY A 267 -5.62 -4.46 18.11
C GLY A 267 -7.12 -4.20 18.22
N VAL A 268 -7.69 -3.39 17.33
CA VAL A 268 -9.13 -3.14 17.27
C VAL A 268 -9.91 -4.39 16.84
N ARG A 269 -11.19 -4.41 17.16
CA ARG A 269 -12.11 -5.47 16.73
C ARG A 269 -13.02 -4.96 15.64
N GLY A 270 -13.15 -5.76 14.59
CA GLY A 270 -14.15 -5.57 13.54
C GLY A 270 -15.52 -6.12 13.90
N ASP A 271 -16.39 -6.12 12.90
CA ASP A 271 -17.76 -6.59 13.02
C ASP A 271 -17.80 -8.04 13.49
N GLY A 272 -18.75 -8.35 14.39
CA GLY A 272 -18.82 -9.66 15.01
C GLY A 272 -17.65 -10.02 15.95
N GLY A 273 -16.79 -9.05 16.30
CA GLY A 273 -15.63 -9.25 17.17
C GLY A 273 -14.38 -9.81 16.44
N HIS A 274 -14.36 -9.73 15.12
CA HIS A 274 -13.25 -10.17 14.30
C HIS A 274 -11.92 -9.50 14.71
N THR A 275 -10.79 -10.21 14.55
CA THR A 275 -9.46 -9.72 14.92
C THR A 275 -8.51 -9.77 13.72
N PHE A 276 -7.65 -8.77 13.57
CA PHE A 276 -6.82 -8.55 12.38
C PHE A 276 -5.32 -8.80 12.63
N GLY A 277 -4.91 -9.17 13.83
CA GLY A 277 -3.52 -9.40 14.20
C GLY A 277 -2.66 -8.14 14.03
N THR A 278 -1.53 -8.29 13.34
CA THR A 278 -0.58 -7.18 13.07
C THR A 278 -1.06 -6.26 11.93
N GLY A 279 -2.16 -6.60 11.26
CA GLY A 279 -2.70 -5.84 10.16
C GLY A 279 -1.98 -6.06 8.82
N VAL A 280 -2.68 -5.81 7.72
CA VAL A 280 -2.16 -6.04 6.37
C VAL A 280 -1.10 -5.01 5.96
N HIS A 281 -1.13 -3.81 6.52
CA HIS A 281 -0.11 -2.77 6.28
C HIS A 281 1.25 -3.22 6.78
N SER A 282 1.37 -3.53 8.08
CA SER A 282 2.60 -4.08 8.64
C SER A 282 2.95 -5.43 8.01
N GLY A 283 1.93 -6.27 7.73
CA GLY A 283 2.09 -7.54 7.02
C GLY A 283 2.80 -7.38 5.67
N GLY A 284 2.41 -6.41 4.86
CA GLY A 284 3.03 -6.13 3.57
C GLY A 284 4.47 -5.61 3.69
N HIS A 285 4.72 -4.61 4.56
CA HIS A 285 6.07 -4.11 4.82
C HIS A 285 7.01 -5.21 5.29
N PHE A 286 6.61 -5.99 6.30
CA PHE A 286 7.45 -7.05 6.84
C PHE A 286 7.48 -8.32 5.99
N SER A 287 6.67 -8.41 4.94
CA SER A 287 6.84 -9.42 3.89
C SER A 287 8.03 -9.10 2.97
N ILE A 288 8.32 -7.81 2.74
CA ILE A 288 9.52 -7.35 2.03
C ILE A 288 10.72 -7.34 2.97
N SER A 289 10.55 -6.75 4.15
CA SER A 289 11.58 -6.61 5.19
C SER A 289 12.91 -6.00 4.69
N GLY A 290 13.98 -6.18 5.47
CA GLY A 290 15.30 -5.65 5.13
C GLY A 290 15.44 -4.15 5.39
N ASP A 291 16.49 -3.54 4.85
CA ASP A 291 16.84 -2.13 5.01
C ASP A 291 16.81 -1.46 3.62
N PRO A 292 15.92 -0.51 3.36
CA PRO A 292 15.06 0.23 4.30
C PRO A 292 13.63 -0.36 4.47
N GLY A 293 13.27 -1.47 3.82
CA GLY A 293 11.90 -1.97 3.74
C GLY A 293 11.17 -2.15 5.08
N SER A 294 11.88 -2.52 6.16
CA SER A 294 11.37 -2.63 7.53
C SER A 294 11.61 -1.40 8.41
N ASP A 295 12.23 -0.35 7.89
CA ASP A 295 12.41 0.90 8.62
C ASP A 295 11.14 1.74 8.58
N PHE A 296 10.54 1.99 9.73
CA PHE A 296 9.26 2.69 9.84
C PHE A 296 9.26 4.08 9.20
N HIS A 297 10.40 4.79 9.21
CA HIS A 297 10.52 6.14 8.68
C HIS A 297 11.06 6.18 7.24
N PHE A 298 11.94 5.24 6.86
CA PHE A 298 12.63 5.28 5.57
C PHE A 298 12.18 4.19 4.58
N SER A 299 11.14 3.41 4.90
CA SER A 299 10.63 2.36 4.02
C SER A 299 10.24 2.85 2.62
N ALA A 300 9.91 4.13 2.44
CA ALA A 300 9.64 4.74 1.14
C ALA A 300 10.84 4.74 0.17
N LEU A 301 12.07 4.44 0.65
CA LEU A 301 13.25 4.22 -0.19
C LEU A 301 13.32 2.80 -0.79
N GLU A 302 12.47 1.87 -0.34
CA GLU A 302 12.30 0.54 -0.93
C GLU A 302 11.36 0.62 -2.14
N PRO A 303 11.78 0.24 -3.36
CA PRO A 303 10.89 0.30 -4.53
C PRO A 303 9.58 -0.48 -4.38
N GLY A 304 9.56 -1.56 -3.60
CA GLY A 304 8.36 -2.35 -3.30
C GLY A 304 7.35 -1.65 -2.39
N PHE A 305 7.74 -0.56 -1.72
CA PHE A 305 6.85 0.26 -0.90
C PHE A 305 5.62 0.76 -1.68
N TYR A 306 5.82 1.25 -2.89
CA TYR A 306 4.75 1.90 -3.66
C TYR A 306 3.69 0.90 -4.17
N PRO A 307 4.03 -0.24 -4.76
CA PRO A 307 3.04 -1.26 -5.08
C PRO A 307 2.35 -1.84 -3.84
N HIS A 308 3.05 -1.92 -2.69
CA HIS A 308 2.47 -2.31 -1.41
C HIS A 308 1.40 -1.31 -0.96
N HIS A 309 1.72 -0.01 -0.88
CA HIS A 309 0.77 1.04 -0.50
C HIS A 309 -0.33 1.24 -1.55
N ALA A 310 -0.06 0.98 -2.83
CA ALA A 310 -1.10 0.96 -3.85
C ALA A 310 -2.12 -0.16 -3.62
N ASN A 311 -1.70 -1.34 -3.13
CA ASN A 311 -2.65 -2.39 -2.75
C ASN A 311 -3.44 -2.02 -1.49
N LEU A 312 -2.81 -1.40 -0.51
CA LEU A 312 -3.53 -0.90 0.68
C LEU A 312 -4.57 0.15 0.28
N ASP A 313 -4.21 1.10 -0.60
CA ASP A 313 -5.15 2.07 -1.15
C ASP A 313 -6.25 1.40 -1.98
N ARG A 314 -5.93 0.34 -2.73
CA ARG A 314 -6.93 -0.47 -3.44
C ARG A 314 -7.93 -1.12 -2.47
N LEU A 315 -7.49 -1.65 -1.33
CA LEU A 315 -8.42 -2.19 -0.32
C LEU A 315 -9.34 -1.09 0.23
N HIS A 316 -8.80 0.10 0.49
CA HIS A 316 -9.60 1.26 0.89
C HIS A 316 -10.54 1.72 -0.23
N PHE A 317 -10.10 1.79 -1.48
CA PHE A 317 -10.93 2.07 -2.64
C PHE A 317 -12.08 1.06 -2.78
N ILE A 318 -11.82 -0.24 -2.61
CA ILE A 318 -12.86 -1.27 -2.62
C ILE A 318 -13.84 -1.00 -1.49
N TRP A 319 -13.35 -0.87 -0.28
CA TRP A 319 -14.18 -0.61 0.90
C TRP A 319 -15.08 0.63 0.72
N GLN A 320 -14.54 1.75 0.24
CA GLN A 320 -15.30 2.96 -0.04
C GLN A 320 -16.41 2.73 -1.08
N ASN A 321 -16.10 2.07 -2.19
CA ASN A 321 -17.05 1.92 -3.30
C ASN A 321 -18.09 0.84 -3.09
N LEU A 322 -17.98 -0.01 -2.06
CA LEU A 322 -19.07 -0.91 -1.64
C LEU A 322 -20.24 -0.16 -0.99
N ASP A 323 -19.98 1.00 -0.39
CA ASP A 323 -21.01 1.92 0.12
C ASP A 323 -20.52 3.37 0.03
N TRP A 324 -20.41 3.87 -1.21
CA TRP A 324 -19.82 5.17 -1.50
C TRP A 324 -20.48 6.31 -0.72
N ALA A 325 -21.81 6.29 -0.59
CA ALA A 325 -22.54 7.37 0.06
C ALA A 325 -22.20 7.51 1.57
N ALA A 326 -21.98 6.38 2.25
CA ALA A 326 -21.70 6.36 3.69
C ALA A 326 -20.20 6.38 4.03
N ARG A 327 -19.32 5.99 3.07
CA ARG A 327 -17.90 5.72 3.36
C ARG A 327 -16.92 6.80 2.89
N GLN A 328 -17.40 8.02 2.65
CA GLN A 328 -16.57 9.21 2.40
C GLN A 328 -16.27 9.95 3.71
N THR A 329 -15.68 9.25 4.67
CA THR A 329 -15.48 9.72 6.03
C THR A 329 -14.02 9.56 6.45
N ILE A 330 -13.63 10.29 7.50
CA ILE A 330 -12.36 10.15 8.22
C ILE A 330 -12.64 9.94 9.70
N ALA A 331 -11.67 9.38 10.43
CA ALA A 331 -11.76 9.21 11.87
C ALA A 331 -10.36 9.28 12.49
N GLY A 332 -10.26 9.90 13.65
CA GLY A 332 -9.02 10.04 14.41
C GLY A 332 -8.52 11.46 14.49
N THR A 333 -7.34 11.63 15.03
CA THR A 333 -6.65 12.91 15.25
C THR A 333 -5.57 13.15 14.19
N ASN A 334 -4.85 14.27 14.26
CA ASN A 334 -3.83 14.66 13.26
C ASN A 334 -2.40 14.24 13.67
N THR A 335 -2.25 13.41 14.68
CA THR A 335 -0.95 12.92 15.15
C THR A 335 -1.03 11.45 15.53
N MET A 336 0.06 10.73 15.30
CA MET A 336 0.21 9.32 15.62
C MET A 336 -0.13 9.06 17.10
N PHE A 337 -1.08 8.15 17.35
CA PHE A 337 -1.59 7.83 18.70
C PHE A 337 -2.07 9.05 19.50
N ASN A 338 -2.46 10.14 18.83
CA ASN A 338 -2.80 11.42 19.43
C ASN A 338 -1.67 11.99 20.35
N LEU A 339 -0.42 11.87 19.90
CA LEU A 339 0.76 12.35 20.61
C LEU A 339 1.65 13.24 19.71
N PRO A 340 1.76 14.57 19.98
CA PRO A 340 1.03 15.31 21.00
C PRO A 340 -0.48 15.37 20.72
N PRO A 341 -1.34 15.58 21.73
CA PRO A 341 -2.78 15.65 21.52
C PRO A 341 -3.19 16.74 20.52
N THR A 342 -4.10 16.38 19.60
CA THR A 342 -4.70 17.28 18.62
C THR A 342 -6.23 17.11 18.60
N PRO A 343 -7.01 18.08 18.08
CA PRO A 343 -8.40 17.85 17.73
C PRO A 343 -8.55 16.70 16.73
N ASN A 344 -9.75 16.14 16.63
CA ASN A 344 -10.09 15.25 15.54
C ASN A 344 -9.89 15.98 14.20
N ALA A 345 -9.35 15.27 13.24
CA ALA A 345 -9.17 15.76 11.88
C ALA A 345 -10.50 16.12 11.22
N VAL A 346 -10.48 17.12 10.37
CA VAL A 346 -11.62 17.55 9.53
C VAL A 346 -11.20 17.52 8.05
N LEU A 347 -12.17 17.38 7.16
CA LEU A 347 -11.91 17.25 5.70
C LEU A 347 -11.15 18.44 5.09
N THR A 348 -11.19 19.59 5.74
CA THR A 348 -10.47 20.82 5.32
C THR A 348 -9.04 20.90 5.81
N ASP A 349 -8.60 20.00 6.69
CA ASP A 349 -7.21 19.95 7.15
C ASP A 349 -6.27 19.60 5.99
N ASN A 350 -5.06 20.17 6.03
CA ASN A 350 -4.06 19.97 5.00
C ASN A 350 -3.14 18.81 5.36
N MET A 351 -2.80 18.01 4.35
CA MET A 351 -1.74 17.03 4.37
C MET A 351 -0.48 17.59 3.69
N GLY A 352 0.69 17.40 4.30
CA GLY A 352 1.96 17.96 3.85
C GLY A 352 2.66 17.10 2.80
N PHE A 353 3.11 17.76 1.69
CA PHE A 353 3.85 17.10 0.60
C PHE A 353 5.04 17.93 0.10
N GLU A 354 5.25 19.13 0.62
CA GLU A 354 6.38 19.97 0.21
C GLU A 354 7.74 19.37 0.63
N PRO A 355 8.76 19.48 -0.21
CA PRO A 355 8.83 20.23 -1.47
C PRO A 355 8.51 19.38 -2.72
N LEU A 356 8.04 18.14 -2.58
CA LEU A 356 7.74 17.27 -3.73
C LEU A 356 6.51 17.73 -4.48
N HIS A 357 5.46 18.08 -3.75
CA HIS A 357 4.21 18.56 -4.28
C HIS A 357 3.60 19.59 -3.32
N ARG A 358 2.65 20.39 -3.80
CA ARG A 358 1.85 21.27 -2.93
C ARG A 358 1.05 20.48 -1.91
N ASN A 359 0.83 21.08 -0.75
CA ASN A 359 -0.08 20.53 0.24
C ASN A 359 -1.52 20.49 -0.31
N ILE A 360 -2.28 19.47 0.10
CA ILE A 360 -3.69 19.32 -0.28
C ILE A 360 -4.56 19.07 0.94
N THR A 361 -5.85 19.34 0.83
CA THR A 361 -6.80 18.97 1.89
C THR A 361 -7.07 17.47 1.89
N ILE A 362 -7.47 16.94 3.04
CA ILE A 362 -7.92 15.54 3.18
C ILE A 362 -9.05 15.26 2.18
N GLN A 363 -9.99 16.21 2.01
CA GLN A 363 -11.10 16.09 1.07
C GLN A 363 -10.63 15.90 -0.38
N ALA A 364 -9.55 16.57 -0.80
CA ALA A 364 -9.02 16.46 -2.16
C ALA A 364 -8.47 15.06 -2.48
N ALA A 365 -8.08 14.28 -1.48
CA ALA A 365 -7.62 12.90 -1.64
C ALA A 365 -8.73 11.85 -1.47
N MET A 366 -9.96 12.26 -1.11
CA MET A 366 -11.05 11.34 -0.74
C MET A 366 -11.54 10.49 -1.91
N ASP A 367 -11.77 11.11 -3.08
CA ASP A 367 -12.37 10.46 -4.25
C ASP A 367 -11.35 10.22 -5.36
N THR A 368 -11.11 8.96 -5.69
CA THR A 368 -10.16 8.57 -6.75
C THR A 368 -10.64 8.95 -8.15
N VAL A 369 -11.94 9.23 -8.34
CA VAL A 369 -12.54 9.70 -9.59
C VAL A 369 -13.16 11.10 -9.45
N GLY A 370 -12.79 11.85 -8.41
CA GLY A 370 -13.28 13.21 -8.14
C GLY A 370 -12.73 14.28 -9.10
N GLY A 371 -11.68 13.98 -9.84
CA GLY A 371 -11.12 14.83 -10.91
C GLY A 371 -10.20 15.93 -10.45
N THR A 372 -9.95 16.12 -9.14
CA THR A 372 -9.02 17.13 -8.63
C THR A 372 -8.45 16.70 -7.28
N PRO A 373 -7.20 16.21 -7.21
CA PRO A 373 -6.32 15.95 -8.36
C PRO A 373 -6.46 14.54 -8.96
N LEU A 374 -7.22 13.63 -8.31
CA LEU A 374 -7.21 12.19 -8.57
C LEU A 374 -8.16 11.81 -9.72
N CYS A 375 -7.68 10.92 -10.61
CA CYS A 375 -8.48 10.36 -11.69
C CYS A 375 -7.99 8.94 -12.02
N PHE A 376 -8.27 7.98 -11.13
CA PHE A 376 -7.86 6.59 -11.32
C PHE A 376 -8.81 5.59 -10.65
N VAL A 377 -8.74 4.35 -11.09
CA VAL A 377 -9.38 3.18 -10.49
C VAL A 377 -8.38 2.02 -10.41
N TYR A 378 -8.73 1.01 -9.64
CA TYR A 378 -7.97 -0.23 -9.55
C TYR A 378 -8.71 -1.34 -10.31
N GLU A 379 -8.03 -1.93 -11.31
CA GLU A 379 -8.53 -3.11 -12.02
C GLU A 379 -8.49 -4.33 -11.08
N PRO A 380 -9.53 -5.18 -11.03
CA PRO A 380 -9.44 -6.47 -10.36
C PRO A 380 -8.38 -7.36 -11.04
N TRP A 381 -7.62 -8.11 -10.24
CA TRP A 381 -6.61 -9.07 -10.72
C TRP A 381 -7.21 -10.39 -11.18
#